data_3b4e478e8dbcc8bade8ab0e8d57fa7d3
#
_entry.id   3b4e478e8dbcc8bade8ab0e8d57fa7d3
#
_cell.length_a   1.000
_cell.length_b   1.000
_cell.length_c   1.000
_cell.angle_alpha   90.00
_cell.angle_beta   90.00
_cell.angle_gamma   90.00
#
_symmetry.space_group_name_H-M   'P 1'
#
loop_
_entity.id
_entity.type
_entity.pdbx_description
1 polymer ?
#
loop_
_entity_poly.entity_id
_entity_poly.type
_entity_poly.pdbx_seq_one_letter_code
_entity_poly.pdbx_strand_id
1 'polypeptide(L)'
;MADPEAQVREAFPELAAIDDETLLAQVVEAWTLGLERGGWRDVEDIPYAWNIDEVSTVEHVRGVTEIALAGAAIQRDRHGADVDLDVTVAAALLHDVGKCYEYVDYVDDDLVDPDPTYADPAIPHALSGYALAHEVGCPVAVQRAVPHVIGEVPERTVEAELVKSANAISSNAITQATMGLTLEEWIAEYSTAIR
;
A
#
# COMPACT_ATOMS: atom_id res chain seq x y z
N MET A 1 17.14 17.31 -1.98
CA MET A 1 16.29 16.11 -2.11
C MET A 1 15.35 16.36 -3.27
N ALA A 2 14.98 15.31 -4.02
CA ALA A 2 13.91 15.43 -5.02
C ALA A 2 12.61 15.83 -4.30
N ASP A 3 11.69 16.45 -5.03
CA ASP A 3 10.37 16.79 -4.51
C ASP A 3 9.57 15.51 -4.23
N PRO A 4 9.14 15.26 -2.98
CA PRO A 4 8.42 14.02 -2.64
C PRO A 4 7.14 13.81 -3.47
N GLU A 5 6.40 14.88 -3.77
CA GLU A 5 5.21 14.79 -4.62
C GLU A 5 5.58 14.34 -6.05
N ALA A 6 6.67 14.88 -6.60
CA ALA A 6 7.13 14.49 -7.94
C ALA A 6 7.58 13.01 -7.96
N GLN A 7 8.27 12.54 -6.94
CA GLN A 7 8.65 11.13 -6.80
C GLN A 7 7.42 10.21 -6.79
N VAL A 8 6.40 10.53 -5.98
CA VAL A 8 5.16 9.75 -5.90
C VAL A 8 4.46 9.66 -7.27
N ARG A 9 4.39 10.77 -7.98
CA ARG A 9 3.75 10.81 -9.32
C ARG A 9 4.54 10.03 -10.37
N GLU A 10 5.87 9.98 -10.26
CA GLU A 10 6.73 9.20 -11.14
C GLU A 10 6.65 7.70 -10.82
N ALA A 11 6.66 7.34 -9.55
CA ALA A 11 6.62 5.96 -9.07
C ALA A 11 5.30 5.24 -9.38
N PHE A 12 4.17 5.97 -9.36
CA PHE A 12 2.83 5.38 -9.51
C PHE A 12 2.10 5.90 -10.77
N PRO A 13 2.43 5.43 -11.98
CA PRO A 13 1.71 5.82 -13.21
C PRO A 13 0.22 5.41 -13.17
N GLU A 14 -0.16 4.47 -12.32
CA GLU A 14 -1.52 4.00 -12.08
C GLU A 14 -2.43 5.11 -11.50
N LEU A 15 -1.87 6.18 -10.95
CA LEU A 15 -2.60 7.40 -10.56
C LEU A 15 -3.45 7.96 -11.70
N ALA A 16 -3.01 7.76 -12.95
CA ALA A 16 -3.76 8.22 -14.13
C ALA A 16 -5.09 7.47 -14.33
N ALA A 17 -5.35 6.40 -13.58
CA ALA A 17 -6.62 5.67 -13.62
C ALA A 17 -7.67 6.20 -12.62
N ILE A 18 -7.34 7.22 -11.82
CA ILE A 18 -8.27 7.91 -10.92
C ILE A 18 -8.82 9.13 -11.67
N ASP A 19 -10.13 9.13 -11.94
CA ASP A 19 -10.81 10.22 -12.63
C ASP A 19 -11.18 11.38 -11.68
N ASP A 20 -11.43 11.09 -10.39
CA ASP A 20 -11.69 12.12 -9.36
C ASP A 20 -10.39 12.84 -8.98
N GLU A 21 -10.23 14.09 -9.44
CA GLU A 21 -9.06 14.91 -9.16
C GLU A 21 -8.82 15.15 -7.66
N THR A 22 -9.87 15.18 -6.84
CA THR A 22 -9.76 15.36 -5.40
C THR A 22 -9.18 14.11 -4.76
N LEU A 23 -9.69 12.94 -5.13
CA LEU A 23 -9.19 11.66 -4.63
C LEU A 23 -7.74 11.41 -5.09
N LEU A 24 -7.43 11.74 -6.36
CA LEU A 24 -6.05 11.67 -6.87
C LEU A 24 -5.10 12.51 -6.02
N ALA A 25 -5.48 13.78 -5.73
CA ALA A 25 -4.66 14.65 -4.89
C ALA A 25 -4.46 14.08 -3.48
N GLN A 26 -5.51 13.50 -2.88
CA GLN A 26 -5.46 12.86 -1.56
C GLN A 26 -4.52 11.64 -1.54
N VAL A 27 -4.55 10.80 -2.58
CA VAL A 27 -3.62 9.66 -2.69
C VAL A 27 -2.17 10.12 -2.75
N VAL A 28 -1.89 11.12 -3.57
CA VAL A 28 -0.54 11.70 -3.69
C VAL A 28 -0.10 12.33 -2.37
N GLU A 29 -0.98 13.09 -1.71
CA GLU A 29 -0.69 13.72 -0.42
C GLU A 29 -0.39 12.69 0.67
N ALA A 30 -1.13 11.58 0.74
CA ALA A 30 -0.90 10.52 1.72
C ALA A 30 0.51 9.92 1.59
N TRP A 31 0.95 9.60 0.37
CA TRP A 31 2.30 9.13 0.12
C TRP A 31 3.35 10.20 0.41
N THR A 32 3.11 11.46 0.00
CA THR A 32 4.02 12.59 0.26
C THR A 32 4.25 12.77 1.75
N LEU A 33 3.17 12.79 2.55
CA LEU A 33 3.26 12.88 4.01
C LEU A 33 3.95 11.65 4.62
N GLY A 34 3.70 10.47 4.08
CA GLY A 34 4.37 9.23 4.50
C GLY A 34 5.89 9.33 4.33
N LEU A 35 6.34 9.77 3.15
CA LEU A 35 7.76 9.95 2.85
C LEU A 35 8.42 11.00 3.74
N GLU A 36 7.81 12.20 3.82
CA GLU A 36 8.37 13.32 4.60
C GLU A 36 8.51 12.98 6.09
N ARG A 37 7.47 12.40 6.68
CA ARG A 37 7.45 12.07 8.12
C ARG A 37 8.24 10.81 8.46
N GLY A 38 8.28 9.84 7.55
CA GLY A 38 9.13 8.65 7.64
C GLY A 38 10.60 8.95 7.39
N GLY A 39 10.92 10.14 6.85
CA GLY A 39 12.29 10.56 6.57
C GLY A 39 12.91 9.86 5.35
N TRP A 40 12.11 9.28 4.47
CA TRP A 40 12.61 8.58 3.27
C TRP A 40 13.15 9.56 2.22
N ARG A 41 14.30 9.23 1.64
CA ARG A 41 14.93 10.02 0.57
C ARG A 41 14.32 9.73 -0.79
N ASP A 42 13.97 8.46 -0.99
CA ASP A 42 13.35 7.98 -2.21
C ASP A 42 12.22 7.02 -1.85
N VAL A 43 11.11 7.08 -2.59
CA VAL A 43 9.97 6.17 -2.40
C VAL A 43 10.34 4.72 -2.75
N GLU A 44 11.28 4.52 -3.66
CA GLU A 44 11.77 3.20 -4.07
C GLU A 44 12.62 2.50 -2.99
N ASP A 45 13.15 3.27 -2.01
CA ASP A 45 13.96 2.72 -0.92
C ASP A 45 13.11 2.00 0.15
N ILE A 46 11.78 2.14 0.12
CA ILE A 46 10.88 1.48 1.06
C ILE A 46 10.82 -0.02 0.72
N PRO A 47 11.31 -0.93 1.59
CA PRO A 47 11.33 -2.35 1.29
C PRO A 47 9.91 -2.95 1.27
N TYR A 48 9.69 -3.98 0.45
CA TYR A 48 8.44 -4.74 0.47
C TYR A 48 8.22 -5.42 1.82
N ALA A 49 9.27 -6.06 2.34
CA ALA A 49 9.28 -6.71 3.65
C ALA A 49 10.68 -6.64 4.23
N TRP A 50 10.79 -6.67 5.55
CA TRP A 50 12.05 -6.54 6.28
C TRP A 50 13.14 -7.58 5.94
N ASN A 51 12.78 -8.66 5.28
CA ASN A 51 13.67 -9.77 4.89
C ASN A 51 13.63 -10.11 3.39
N ILE A 52 13.12 -9.19 2.56
CA ILE A 52 13.06 -9.32 1.09
C ILE A 52 13.57 -8.00 0.50
N ASP A 53 14.82 -8.01 0.05
CA ASP A 53 15.51 -6.83 -0.47
C ASP A 53 15.35 -6.67 -2.00
N GLU A 54 14.88 -7.72 -2.70
CA GLU A 54 14.82 -7.74 -4.16
C GLU A 54 13.59 -7.02 -4.74
N VAL A 55 12.63 -6.65 -3.89
CA VAL A 55 11.37 -6.02 -4.29
C VAL A 55 11.09 -4.82 -3.40
N SER A 56 10.82 -3.66 -4.01
CA SER A 56 10.38 -2.47 -3.29
C SER A 56 8.88 -2.50 -2.95
N THR A 57 8.46 -1.67 -2.00
CA THR A 57 7.03 -1.44 -1.75
C THR A 57 6.34 -0.88 -3.00
N VAL A 58 7.03 -0.03 -3.78
CA VAL A 58 6.47 0.53 -5.03
C VAL A 58 6.14 -0.57 -6.03
N GLU A 59 7.07 -1.48 -6.30
CA GLU A 59 6.84 -2.59 -7.23
C GLU A 59 5.66 -3.47 -6.80
N HIS A 60 5.57 -3.77 -5.48
CA HIS A 60 4.46 -4.52 -4.93
C HIS A 60 3.12 -3.79 -5.08
N VAL A 61 3.05 -2.52 -4.68
CA VAL A 61 1.83 -1.70 -4.73
C VAL A 61 1.34 -1.54 -6.16
N ARG A 62 2.23 -1.35 -7.14
CA ARG A 62 1.90 -1.30 -8.56
C ARG A 62 1.30 -2.62 -9.03
N GLY A 63 1.95 -3.74 -8.71
CA GLY A 63 1.44 -5.08 -9.05
C GLY A 63 0.05 -5.33 -8.46
N VAL A 64 -0.18 -4.96 -7.21
CA VAL A 64 -1.51 -5.05 -6.57
C VAL A 64 -2.53 -4.19 -7.28
N THR A 65 -2.17 -2.96 -7.65
CA THR A 65 -3.09 -2.03 -8.33
C THR A 65 -3.48 -2.53 -9.72
N GLU A 66 -2.54 -3.05 -10.50
CA GLU A 66 -2.81 -3.63 -11.82
C GLU A 66 -3.72 -4.86 -11.74
N ILE A 67 -3.49 -5.76 -10.77
CA ILE A 67 -4.33 -6.95 -10.55
C ILE A 67 -5.74 -6.53 -10.11
N ALA A 68 -5.85 -5.56 -9.18
CA ALA A 68 -7.14 -5.06 -8.70
C ALA A 68 -7.95 -4.41 -9.82
N LEU A 69 -7.31 -3.57 -10.66
CA LEU A 69 -7.94 -2.96 -11.83
C LEU A 69 -8.46 -3.99 -12.83
N ALA A 70 -7.63 -4.99 -13.17
CA ALA A 70 -8.05 -6.07 -14.05
C ALA A 70 -9.24 -6.86 -13.46
N GLY A 71 -9.19 -7.14 -12.16
CA GLY A 71 -10.27 -7.77 -11.42
C GLY A 71 -11.56 -6.93 -11.45
N ALA A 72 -11.47 -5.63 -11.18
CA ALA A 72 -12.59 -4.70 -11.20
C ALA A 72 -13.28 -4.66 -12.57
N ALA A 73 -12.49 -4.57 -13.64
CA ALA A 73 -13.01 -4.60 -15.01
C ALA A 73 -13.79 -5.90 -15.30
N ILE A 74 -13.26 -7.05 -14.88
CA ILE A 74 -13.93 -8.35 -15.05
C ILE A 74 -15.24 -8.40 -14.25
N GLN A 75 -15.23 -7.97 -12.98
CA GLN A 75 -16.43 -7.99 -12.14
C GLN A 75 -17.53 -7.11 -12.72
N ARG A 76 -17.17 -5.92 -13.20
CA ARG A 76 -18.12 -5.00 -13.84
C ARG A 76 -18.63 -5.55 -15.16
N ASP A 77 -17.75 -5.93 -16.06
CA ASP A 77 -18.08 -6.20 -17.47
C ASP A 77 -18.70 -7.60 -17.67
N ARG A 78 -18.33 -8.58 -16.83
CA ARG A 78 -18.81 -9.96 -16.92
C ARG A 78 -19.92 -10.29 -15.94
N HIS A 79 -19.87 -9.69 -14.74
CA HIS A 79 -20.78 -10.07 -13.65
C HIS A 79 -21.77 -8.97 -13.31
N GLY A 80 -21.63 -7.78 -13.92
CA GLY A 80 -22.53 -6.64 -13.68
C GLY A 80 -22.43 -6.07 -12.26
N ALA A 81 -21.29 -6.28 -11.59
CA ALA A 81 -21.05 -5.73 -10.28
C ALA A 81 -20.89 -4.20 -10.36
N ASP A 82 -21.49 -3.51 -9.39
CA ASP A 82 -21.27 -2.08 -9.19
C ASP A 82 -19.94 -1.90 -8.48
N VAL A 83 -18.91 -1.54 -9.22
CA VAL A 83 -17.54 -1.37 -8.74
C VAL A 83 -17.07 0.05 -9.04
N ASP A 84 -16.70 0.77 -7.99
CA ASP A 84 -16.08 2.08 -8.09
C ASP A 84 -14.59 1.91 -8.40
N LEU A 85 -14.18 2.30 -9.62
CA LEU A 85 -12.79 2.15 -10.08
C LEU A 85 -11.85 3.11 -9.34
N ASP A 86 -12.27 4.34 -9.09
CA ASP A 86 -11.46 5.34 -8.39
C ASP A 86 -11.17 4.88 -6.96
N VAL A 87 -12.19 4.36 -6.25
CA VAL A 87 -12.03 3.77 -4.92
C VAL A 87 -11.11 2.54 -4.97
N THR A 88 -11.26 1.68 -5.98
CA THR A 88 -10.42 0.48 -6.12
C THR A 88 -8.95 0.85 -6.30
N VAL A 89 -8.66 1.77 -7.21
CA VAL A 89 -7.28 2.22 -7.49
C VAL A 89 -6.68 2.94 -6.28
N ALA A 90 -7.42 3.89 -5.71
CA ALA A 90 -6.95 4.64 -4.53
C ALA A 90 -6.67 3.70 -3.34
N ALA A 91 -7.55 2.75 -3.07
CA ALA A 91 -7.35 1.76 -2.02
C ALA A 91 -6.14 0.84 -2.29
N ALA A 92 -5.96 0.41 -3.54
CA ALA A 92 -4.81 -0.39 -3.93
C ALA A 92 -3.49 0.39 -3.80
N LEU A 93 -3.47 1.65 -4.24
CA LEU A 93 -2.29 2.51 -4.10
C LEU A 93 -1.96 2.83 -2.63
N LEU A 94 -2.94 2.86 -1.73
CA LEU A 94 -2.74 3.24 -0.33
C LEU A 94 -2.61 2.07 0.64
N HIS A 95 -2.84 0.81 0.20
CA HIS A 95 -2.92 -0.32 1.14
C HIS A 95 -1.65 -0.52 1.97
N ASP A 96 -0.50 -0.16 1.43
CA ASP A 96 0.82 -0.30 2.05
C ASP A 96 1.52 1.04 2.35
N VAL A 97 0.86 2.19 2.19
CA VAL A 97 1.45 3.52 2.45
C VAL A 97 2.01 3.66 3.87
N GLY A 98 1.45 2.97 4.84
CA GLY A 98 1.92 2.99 6.23
C GLY A 98 3.27 2.32 6.44
N LYS A 99 3.83 1.59 5.47
CA LYS A 99 5.20 1.07 5.52
C LYS A 99 6.24 2.19 5.61
N CYS A 100 5.89 3.39 5.16
CA CYS A 100 6.71 4.58 5.40
C CYS A 100 7.02 4.81 6.88
N TYR A 101 6.16 4.33 7.80
CA TYR A 101 6.33 4.49 9.24
C TYR A 101 6.78 3.23 9.95
N GLU A 102 6.31 2.06 9.48
CA GLU A 102 6.66 0.78 10.08
C GLU A 102 8.11 0.37 9.83
N TYR A 103 8.69 0.73 8.67
CA TYR A 103 10.00 0.22 8.27
C TYR A 103 11.17 1.17 8.52
N VAL A 104 10.99 2.24 9.29
CA VAL A 104 12.05 3.21 9.59
C VAL A 104 13.23 2.62 10.37
N ASP A 105 13.06 1.52 11.09
CA ASP A 105 14.13 0.86 11.85
C ASP A 105 14.90 -0.20 11.03
N TYR A 106 14.49 -0.49 9.79
CA TYR A 106 15.09 -1.55 8.97
C TYR A 106 16.12 -1.03 7.96
N VAL A 107 16.28 0.27 7.84
CA VAL A 107 17.21 0.92 6.90
C VAL A 107 18.09 1.92 7.63
N ASP A 108 19.40 1.67 7.67
CA ASP A 108 20.32 2.46 8.50
C ASP A 108 20.75 3.80 7.85
N ASP A 109 20.85 3.88 6.50
CA ASP A 109 21.47 5.03 5.82
C ASP A 109 20.54 5.82 4.87
N ASP A 110 19.33 5.32 4.60
CA ASP A 110 18.43 5.90 3.58
C ASP A 110 17.40 6.88 4.16
N LEU A 111 17.39 7.04 5.49
CA LEU A 111 16.49 7.96 6.17
C LEU A 111 17.15 9.29 6.53
N VAL A 112 16.34 10.35 6.55
CA VAL A 112 16.71 11.67 7.01
C VAL A 112 15.78 12.08 8.16
N ASP A 113 16.20 11.79 9.40
CA ASP A 113 15.55 12.28 10.62
C ASP A 113 14.02 12.00 10.66
N PRO A 114 13.61 10.73 10.72
CA PRO A 114 12.18 10.39 10.78
C PRO A 114 11.50 11.07 11.97
N ASP A 115 10.28 11.58 11.77
CA ASP A 115 9.51 12.24 12.83
C ASP A 115 8.92 11.20 13.80
N PRO A 116 9.43 11.06 15.02
CA PRO A 116 8.98 10.05 15.98
C PRO A 116 7.55 10.25 16.48
N THR A 117 6.88 11.35 16.07
CA THR A 117 5.47 11.57 16.34
C THR A 117 4.58 10.69 15.47
N TYR A 118 5.08 10.33 14.28
CA TYR A 118 4.34 9.60 13.24
C TYR A 118 5.00 8.26 12.91
N ALA A 119 6.32 8.24 12.74
CA ALA A 119 7.08 7.05 12.40
C ALA A 119 7.31 6.20 13.65
N ASP A 120 6.50 5.16 13.81
CA ASP A 120 6.59 4.20 14.91
C ASP A 120 6.54 2.76 14.36
N PRO A 121 7.69 2.05 14.35
CA PRO A 121 7.78 0.68 13.86
C PRO A 121 6.92 -0.32 14.63
N ALA A 122 6.45 0.03 15.83
CA ALA A 122 5.54 -0.82 16.60
C ALA A 122 4.08 -0.75 16.11
N ILE A 123 3.75 0.22 15.24
CA ILE A 123 2.40 0.37 14.68
C ILE A 123 2.35 -0.30 13.30
N PRO A 124 1.53 -1.37 13.12
CA PRO A 124 1.38 -2.03 11.83
C PRO A 124 0.98 -1.06 10.72
N HIS A 125 1.62 -1.18 9.54
CA HIS A 125 1.40 -0.30 8.38
C HIS A 125 -0.06 -0.12 7.99
N ALA A 126 -0.90 -1.12 8.17
CA ALA A 126 -2.33 -1.00 7.86
C ALA A 126 -3.07 -0.01 8.78
N LEU A 127 -2.61 0.18 10.02
CA LEU A 127 -3.19 1.17 10.94
C LEU A 127 -2.66 2.57 10.64
N SER A 128 -1.36 2.73 10.43
CA SER A 128 -0.77 4.01 10.03
C SER A 128 -1.23 4.44 8.63
N GLY A 129 -1.41 3.51 7.70
CA GLY A 129 -2.01 3.77 6.39
C GLY A 129 -3.45 4.24 6.48
N TYR A 130 -4.28 3.62 7.36
CA TYR A 130 -5.62 4.11 7.66
C TYR A 130 -5.59 5.55 8.20
N ALA A 131 -4.67 5.83 9.13
CA ALA A 131 -4.55 7.17 9.72
C ALA A 131 -4.17 8.22 8.67
N LEU A 132 -3.22 7.90 7.77
CA LEU A 132 -2.85 8.76 6.65
C LEU A 132 -4.04 9.03 5.72
N ALA A 133 -4.73 7.97 5.27
CA ALA A 133 -5.90 8.09 4.40
C ALA A 133 -7.03 8.92 5.05
N HIS A 134 -7.20 8.81 6.37
CA HIS A 134 -8.15 9.61 7.13
C HIS A 134 -7.73 11.08 7.22
N GLU A 135 -6.46 11.35 7.51
CA GLU A 135 -5.91 12.70 7.67
C GLU A 135 -6.04 13.52 6.38
N VAL A 136 -5.73 12.92 5.22
CA VAL A 136 -5.85 13.60 3.93
C VAL A 136 -7.30 13.68 3.42
N GLY A 137 -8.25 13.11 4.16
CA GLY A 137 -9.68 13.19 3.86
C GLY A 137 -10.16 12.25 2.76
N CYS A 138 -9.50 11.14 2.50
CA CYS A 138 -10.00 10.13 1.56
C CYS A 138 -11.44 9.70 1.89
N PRO A 139 -12.24 9.28 0.89
CA PRO A 139 -13.56 8.70 1.12
C PRO A 139 -13.53 7.53 2.09
N VAL A 140 -14.58 7.36 2.88
CA VAL A 140 -14.67 6.28 3.89
C VAL A 140 -14.48 4.89 3.28
N ALA A 141 -14.88 4.69 2.03
CA ALA A 141 -14.67 3.43 1.31
C ALA A 141 -13.17 3.11 1.17
N VAL A 142 -12.35 4.09 0.78
CA VAL A 142 -10.88 3.96 0.69
C VAL A 142 -10.29 3.73 2.08
N GLN A 143 -10.66 4.56 3.07
CA GLN A 143 -10.15 4.43 4.44
C GLN A 143 -10.40 3.03 5.03
N ARG A 144 -11.55 2.40 4.72
CA ARG A 144 -11.88 1.06 5.20
C ARG A 144 -11.15 -0.05 4.43
N ALA A 145 -10.87 0.16 3.16
CA ALA A 145 -10.18 -0.82 2.33
C ALA A 145 -8.72 -1.01 2.74
N VAL A 146 -8.02 0.06 3.15
CA VAL A 146 -6.61 0.01 3.57
C VAL A 146 -6.36 -1.02 4.68
N PRO A 147 -7.01 -0.98 5.86
CA PRO A 147 -6.79 -1.97 6.90
C PRO A 147 -7.45 -3.33 6.61
N HIS A 148 -8.36 -3.41 5.63
CA HIS A 148 -9.01 -4.67 5.26
C HIS A 148 -8.03 -5.70 4.70
N VAL A 149 -6.91 -5.26 4.15
CA VAL A 149 -5.89 -6.13 3.56
C VAL A 149 -5.33 -7.14 4.58
N ILE A 150 -5.18 -6.73 5.85
CA ILE A 150 -4.61 -7.56 6.93
C ILE A 150 -5.64 -8.13 7.91
N GLY A 151 -6.91 -7.76 7.81
CA GLY A 151 -7.90 -8.15 8.81
C GLY A 151 -9.34 -8.29 8.30
N GLU A 152 -10.24 -8.68 9.20
CA GLU A 152 -11.66 -8.69 8.94
C GLU A 152 -12.28 -7.33 9.30
N VAL A 153 -12.89 -6.69 8.30
CA VAL A 153 -13.70 -5.48 8.49
C VAL A 153 -15.17 -5.89 8.37
N PRO A 154 -16.07 -5.40 9.25
CA PRO A 154 -17.46 -5.85 9.30
C PRO A 154 -18.25 -5.64 8.00
N GLU A 155 -17.96 -4.56 7.30
CA GLU A 155 -18.59 -4.24 6.02
C GLU A 155 -17.59 -4.43 4.89
N ARG A 156 -17.80 -5.48 4.10
CA ARG A 156 -16.97 -5.82 2.94
C ARG A 156 -17.57 -5.19 1.70
N THR A 157 -16.78 -4.34 1.03
CA THR A 157 -17.11 -3.85 -0.32
C THR A 157 -16.41 -4.71 -1.36
N VAL A 158 -16.90 -4.65 -2.61
CA VAL A 158 -16.27 -5.36 -3.72
C VAL A 158 -14.84 -4.85 -3.94
N GLU A 159 -14.63 -3.55 -3.82
CA GLU A 159 -13.34 -2.88 -3.96
C GLU A 159 -12.34 -3.39 -2.91
N ALA A 160 -12.73 -3.43 -1.64
CA ALA A 160 -11.87 -3.92 -0.56
C ALA A 160 -11.48 -5.39 -0.75
N GLU A 161 -12.41 -6.25 -1.19
CA GLU A 161 -12.13 -7.66 -1.48
C GLU A 161 -11.23 -7.83 -2.71
N LEU A 162 -11.36 -6.96 -3.72
CA LEU A 162 -10.47 -6.94 -4.88
C LEU A 162 -9.05 -6.62 -4.47
N VAL A 163 -8.84 -5.54 -3.70
CA VAL A 163 -7.51 -5.14 -3.22
C VAL A 163 -6.88 -6.22 -2.35
N LYS A 164 -7.63 -6.79 -1.40
CA LYS A 164 -7.16 -7.88 -0.54
C LYS A 164 -6.73 -9.10 -1.36
N SER A 165 -7.55 -9.51 -2.34
CA SER A 165 -7.23 -10.65 -3.19
C SER A 165 -6.01 -10.38 -4.07
N ALA A 166 -5.91 -9.17 -4.64
CA ALA A 166 -4.77 -8.72 -5.44
C ALA A 166 -3.48 -8.73 -4.61
N ASN A 167 -3.53 -8.20 -3.38
CA ASN A 167 -2.41 -8.23 -2.44
C ASN A 167 -1.95 -9.67 -2.16
N ALA A 168 -2.87 -10.59 -1.85
CA ALA A 168 -2.54 -11.98 -1.60
C ALA A 168 -1.88 -12.66 -2.83
N ILE A 169 -2.35 -12.38 -4.04
CA ILE A 169 -1.76 -12.90 -5.28
C ILE A 169 -0.34 -12.35 -5.47
N SER A 170 -0.15 -11.03 -5.36
CA SER A 170 1.15 -10.38 -5.51
C SER A 170 2.15 -10.87 -4.46
N SER A 171 1.76 -10.86 -3.18
CA SER A 171 2.61 -11.32 -2.08
C SER A 171 3.02 -12.79 -2.22
N ASN A 172 2.09 -13.67 -2.63
CA ASN A 172 2.43 -15.07 -2.86
C ASN A 172 3.41 -15.26 -4.03
N ALA A 173 3.28 -14.47 -5.09
CA ALA A 173 4.22 -14.51 -6.21
C ALA A 173 5.63 -14.03 -5.78
N ILE A 174 5.72 -12.95 -5.00
CA ILE A 174 6.97 -12.42 -4.49
C ILE A 174 7.66 -13.44 -3.58
N THR A 175 6.98 -13.97 -2.56
CA THR A 175 7.58 -14.93 -1.61
C THR A 175 8.01 -16.22 -2.30
N GLN A 176 7.28 -16.69 -3.31
CA GLN A 176 7.71 -17.83 -4.12
C GLN A 176 8.94 -17.53 -4.96
N ALA A 177 9.00 -16.36 -5.58
CA ALA A 177 10.11 -15.99 -6.48
C ALA A 177 11.41 -15.73 -5.72
N THR A 178 11.34 -15.08 -4.54
CA THR A 178 12.50 -14.66 -3.76
C THR A 178 12.96 -15.72 -2.77
N MET A 179 12.03 -16.41 -2.10
CA MET A 179 12.32 -17.32 -0.99
C MET A 179 11.94 -18.79 -1.25
N GLY A 180 11.22 -19.07 -2.33
CA GLY A 180 10.69 -20.41 -2.63
C GLY A 180 9.56 -20.86 -1.70
N LEU A 181 8.94 -19.92 -0.96
CA LEU A 181 7.87 -20.18 0.00
C LEU A 181 6.54 -19.64 -0.54
N THR A 182 5.44 -20.32 -0.20
CA THR A 182 4.11 -19.71 -0.33
C THR A 182 3.95 -18.57 0.69
N LEU A 183 3.02 -17.66 0.46
CA LEU A 183 2.72 -16.60 1.41
C LEU A 183 2.33 -17.16 2.81
N GLU A 184 1.58 -18.27 2.85
CA GLU A 184 1.17 -18.93 4.10
C GLU A 184 2.38 -19.48 4.87
N GLU A 185 3.30 -20.13 4.17
CA GLU A 185 4.54 -20.65 4.76
C GLU A 185 5.43 -19.50 5.26
N TRP A 186 5.57 -18.43 4.49
CA TRP A 186 6.32 -17.24 4.89
C TRP A 186 5.72 -16.57 6.14
N ILE A 187 4.40 -16.38 6.18
CA ILE A 187 3.72 -15.84 7.37
C ILE A 187 3.95 -16.75 8.59
N ALA A 188 3.82 -18.05 8.43
CA ALA A 188 4.01 -19.00 9.53
C ALA A 188 5.44 -19.00 10.08
N GLU A 189 6.45 -18.82 9.21
CA GLU A 189 7.86 -18.83 9.59
C GLU A 189 8.31 -17.50 10.19
N TYR A 190 7.87 -16.37 9.63
CA TYR A 190 8.43 -15.05 9.94
C TYR A 190 7.48 -14.12 10.71
N SER A 191 6.15 -14.38 10.78
CA SER A 191 5.21 -13.50 11.50
C SER A 191 5.48 -13.41 13.01
N THR A 192 6.24 -14.35 13.58
CA THR A 192 6.66 -14.29 15.00
C THR A 192 7.90 -13.43 15.24
N ALA A 193 8.60 -13.01 14.17
CA ALA A 193 9.79 -12.15 14.25
C ALA A 193 9.41 -10.65 14.25
N ILE A 194 8.18 -10.31 13.89
CA ILE A 194 7.63 -8.95 13.93
C ILE A 194 7.03 -8.73 15.34
N ARG A 195 7.91 -8.63 16.34
CA ARG A 195 7.53 -8.23 17.71
C ARG A 195 8.61 -7.36 18.34
#